data_fe00443ceb4e331c727c5af4b48706bc
#
_entry.id   fe00443ceb4e331c727c5af4b48706bc
#
_cell.length_a   1.000
_cell.length_b   1.000
_cell.length_c   1.000
_cell.angle_alpha   90.00
_cell.angle_beta   90.00
_cell.angle_gamma   90.00
#
_symmetry.space_group_name_H-M   'P 1'
#
loop_
_entity.id
_entity.type
_entity.pdbx_description
1 polymer ?
#
loop_
_entity_poly.entity_id
_entity_poly.type
_entity_poly.pdbx_seq_one_letter_code
_entity_poly.pdbx_strand_id
1 'polypeptide(L)'
;GVLSKAGVKVAITTDHPVVPVNFLVHQASFAVKEGLDPQVALEALTINPARMLGLDGRVGALREGLDGDVVVWSGDPLDIGSRAERVFITGTEVFSWDPAADGGRGAGRVRERGERFARG
;
A
#
# COMPACT_ATOMS: atom_id res chain seq x y z
N GLY A 1 8.44 9.04 -14.81
CA GLY A 1 8.58 9.10 -16.05
C GLY A 1 7.99 10.12 -17.01
N VAL A 2 8.10 9.80 -18.28
CA VAL A 2 7.75 10.69 -19.41
C VAL A 2 6.27 11.12 -19.37
N LEU A 3 5.35 10.18 -19.19
CA LEU A 3 3.91 10.47 -19.17
C LEU A 3 3.53 11.43 -18.03
N SER A 4 4.07 11.23 -16.84
CA SER A 4 3.83 12.11 -15.70
C SER A 4 4.34 13.53 -15.95
N LYS A 5 5.55 13.68 -16.53
CA LYS A 5 6.09 14.98 -16.90
C LYS A 5 5.26 15.70 -17.98
N ALA A 6 4.54 14.95 -18.79
CA ALA A 6 3.58 15.47 -19.77
C ALA A 6 2.20 15.78 -19.16
N GLY A 7 2.04 15.70 -17.83
CA GLY A 7 0.78 15.98 -17.14
C GLY A 7 -0.25 14.86 -17.16
N VAL A 8 0.12 13.68 -17.67
CA VAL A 8 -0.78 12.52 -17.69
C VAL A 8 -0.89 11.92 -16.29
N LYS A 9 -2.11 11.76 -15.78
CA LYS A 9 -2.35 11.00 -14.54
C LYS A 9 -2.18 9.51 -14.81
N VAL A 10 -1.34 8.87 -14.00
CA VAL A 10 -1.02 7.45 -14.12
C VAL A 10 -1.52 6.69 -12.90
N ALA A 11 -1.89 5.43 -13.11
CA ALA A 11 -2.07 4.44 -12.07
C ALA A 11 -1.18 3.24 -12.37
N ILE A 12 -0.71 2.58 -11.31
CA ILE A 12 0.14 1.39 -11.42
C ILE A 12 -0.69 0.18 -11.02
N THR A 13 -0.62 -0.88 -11.81
CA THR A 13 -1.29 -2.16 -11.56
C THR A 13 -0.35 -3.31 -11.84
N THR A 14 -0.59 -4.45 -11.18
CA THR A 14 0.15 -5.70 -11.44
C THR A 14 -0.47 -6.51 -12.57
N ASP A 15 -1.71 -6.20 -12.97
CA ASP A 15 -2.47 -7.03 -13.92
C ASP A 15 -2.50 -8.51 -13.47
N HIS A 16 -2.78 -8.71 -12.15
CA HIS A 16 -2.82 -10.06 -11.57
C HIS A 16 -3.73 -11.00 -12.41
N PRO A 17 -3.28 -12.23 -12.74
CA PRO A 17 -2.13 -12.97 -12.19
C PRO A 17 -0.81 -12.81 -12.96
N VAL A 18 -0.71 -11.88 -13.91
CA VAL A 18 0.53 -11.67 -14.69
C VAL A 18 1.70 -11.36 -13.75
N VAL A 19 1.50 -10.41 -12.83
CA VAL A 19 2.39 -10.17 -11.71
C VAL A 19 1.59 -10.37 -10.41
N PRO A 20 2.09 -11.12 -9.43
CA PRO A 20 1.39 -11.30 -8.16
C PRO A 20 1.08 -9.96 -7.48
N VAL A 21 -0.12 -9.83 -6.89
CA VAL A 21 -0.62 -8.57 -6.32
C VAL A 21 0.28 -7.99 -5.23
N ASN A 22 0.98 -8.83 -4.48
CA ASN A 22 1.93 -8.41 -3.43
C ASN A 22 3.17 -7.69 -3.98
N PHE A 23 3.41 -7.71 -5.29
CA PHE A 23 4.48 -6.95 -5.95
C PHE A 23 4.05 -5.55 -6.40
N LEU A 24 2.82 -5.11 -6.11
CA LEU A 24 2.31 -3.81 -6.55
C LEU A 24 3.21 -2.63 -6.14
N VAL A 25 3.66 -2.59 -4.89
CA VAL A 25 4.55 -1.53 -4.39
C VAL A 25 5.91 -1.59 -5.07
N HIS A 26 6.44 -2.79 -5.34
CA HIS A 26 7.70 -2.96 -6.07
C HIS A 26 7.63 -2.42 -7.50
N GLN A 27 6.47 -2.52 -8.17
CA GLN A 27 6.27 -1.90 -9.49
C GLN A 27 6.44 -0.37 -9.41
N ALA A 28 5.93 0.26 -8.36
CA ALA A 28 6.12 1.68 -8.12
C ALA A 28 7.59 2.03 -7.84
N SER A 29 8.28 1.22 -7.03
CA SER A 29 9.71 1.39 -6.74
C SER A 29 10.56 1.31 -8.02
N PHE A 30 10.26 0.37 -8.91
CA PHE A 30 10.92 0.30 -10.21
C PHE A 30 10.64 1.53 -11.08
N ALA A 31 9.39 2.02 -11.09
CA ALA A 31 9.05 3.23 -11.84
C ALA A 31 9.80 4.46 -11.32
N VAL A 32 10.03 4.57 -10.01
CA VAL A 32 10.84 5.62 -9.39
C VAL A 32 12.29 5.49 -9.81
N LYS A 33 12.85 4.29 -9.80
CA LYS A 33 14.21 4.04 -10.30
C LYS A 33 14.40 4.48 -11.76
N GLU A 34 13.36 4.35 -12.59
CA GLU A 34 13.33 4.79 -13.99
C GLU A 34 12.89 6.26 -14.15
N GLY A 35 12.91 7.05 -13.06
CA GLY A 35 12.73 8.50 -13.08
C GLY A 35 11.28 8.99 -12.95
N LEU A 36 10.38 8.16 -12.38
CA LEU A 36 9.10 8.66 -11.87
C LEU A 36 9.34 9.38 -10.54
N ASP A 37 8.69 10.52 -10.34
CA ASP A 37 8.71 11.21 -9.05
C ASP A 37 8.12 10.31 -7.95
N PRO A 38 8.77 10.17 -6.76
CA PRO A 38 8.29 9.30 -5.68
C PRO A 38 6.87 9.65 -5.20
N GLN A 39 6.53 10.94 -5.11
CA GLN A 39 5.19 11.36 -4.73
C GLN A 39 4.15 10.92 -5.78
N VAL A 40 4.48 11.08 -7.06
CA VAL A 40 3.62 10.61 -8.16
C VAL A 40 3.47 9.10 -8.15
N ALA A 41 4.52 8.35 -7.78
CA ALA A 41 4.46 6.90 -7.64
C ALA A 41 3.49 6.48 -6.53
N LEU A 42 3.52 7.14 -5.36
CA LEU A 42 2.55 6.90 -4.28
C LEU A 42 1.13 7.27 -4.69
N GLU A 43 0.95 8.41 -5.37
CA GLU A 43 -0.37 8.80 -5.89
C GLU A 43 -0.89 7.80 -6.93
N ALA A 44 -0.01 7.22 -7.74
CA ALA A 44 -0.35 6.20 -8.74
C ALA A 44 -0.79 4.86 -8.14
N LEU A 45 -0.46 4.61 -6.88
CA LEU A 45 -0.92 3.44 -6.10
C LEU A 45 -2.21 3.72 -5.32
N THR A 46 -2.56 4.99 -5.09
CA THR A 46 -3.58 5.37 -4.11
C THR A 46 -4.66 6.27 -4.73
N ILE A 47 -4.46 7.58 -4.69
CA ILE A 47 -5.50 8.55 -5.06
C ILE A 47 -5.79 8.58 -6.57
N ASN A 48 -4.80 8.33 -7.43
CA ASN A 48 -5.04 8.37 -8.86
C ASN A 48 -5.98 7.25 -9.34
N PRO A 49 -5.74 5.95 -8.98
CA PRO A 49 -6.72 4.90 -9.30
C PRO A 49 -8.07 5.14 -8.63
N ALA A 50 -8.13 5.66 -7.42
CA ALA A 50 -9.39 6.02 -6.77
C ALA A 50 -10.19 7.06 -7.60
N ARG A 51 -9.53 8.11 -8.09
CA ARG A 51 -10.14 9.11 -8.98
C ARG A 51 -10.60 8.53 -10.31
N MET A 52 -9.79 7.67 -10.93
CA MET A 52 -10.13 7.02 -12.19
C MET A 52 -11.38 6.15 -12.07
N LEU A 53 -11.62 5.58 -10.89
CA LEU A 53 -12.78 4.73 -10.58
C LEU A 53 -13.95 5.51 -9.95
N GLY A 54 -13.81 6.83 -9.69
CA GLY A 54 -14.82 7.64 -9.01
C GLY A 54 -14.99 7.30 -7.53
N LEU A 55 -13.94 6.78 -6.88
CA LEU A 55 -13.94 6.33 -5.48
C LEU A 55 -13.19 7.28 -4.54
N ASP A 56 -12.66 8.40 -5.03
CA ASP A 56 -11.82 9.33 -4.29
C ASP A 56 -12.58 10.12 -3.19
N GLY A 57 -13.91 10.04 -3.17
CA GLY A 57 -14.75 10.46 -2.05
C GLY A 57 -14.76 9.51 -0.85
N ARG A 58 -14.19 8.31 -0.99
CA ARG A 58 -14.16 7.28 0.05
C ARG A 58 -12.77 6.77 0.39
N VAL A 59 -11.90 6.58 -0.59
CA VAL A 59 -10.59 5.94 -0.45
C VAL A 59 -9.50 6.68 -1.22
N GLY A 60 -8.25 6.28 -1.03
CA GLY A 60 -7.09 6.74 -1.79
C GLY A 60 -6.31 7.89 -1.16
N ALA A 61 -6.73 8.39 0.00
CA ALA A 61 -6.00 9.43 0.75
C ALA A 61 -6.23 9.29 2.25
N LEU A 62 -5.31 9.83 3.06
CA LEU A 62 -5.47 9.98 4.50
C LEU A 62 -6.11 11.34 4.78
N ARG A 63 -7.43 11.35 4.92
CA ARG A 63 -8.24 12.56 5.16
C ARG A 63 -9.47 12.20 5.97
N GLU A 64 -9.89 13.12 6.83
CA GLU A 64 -11.17 12.99 7.57
C GLU A 64 -12.36 12.75 6.63
N GLY A 65 -13.23 11.85 7.04
CA GLY A 65 -14.43 11.47 6.28
C GLY A 65 -14.21 10.40 5.23
N LEU A 66 -12.96 9.94 5.00
CA LEU A 66 -12.68 8.80 4.15
C LEU A 66 -12.65 7.49 4.96
N ASP A 67 -12.78 6.37 4.26
CA ASP A 67 -12.62 5.04 4.85
C ASP A 67 -11.22 4.93 5.48
N GLY A 68 -11.14 4.29 6.65
CA GLY A 68 -9.89 4.15 7.40
C GLY A 68 -9.02 3.02 6.86
N ASP A 69 -8.68 3.07 5.57
CA ASP A 69 -7.78 2.12 4.91
C ASP A 69 -6.35 2.67 5.01
N VAL A 70 -5.56 2.10 5.92
CA VAL A 70 -4.22 2.61 6.28
C VAL A 70 -3.21 1.49 6.35
N VAL A 71 -2.03 1.72 5.80
CA VAL A 71 -0.86 0.85 5.96
C VAL A 71 0.22 1.62 6.71
N VAL A 72 0.71 1.03 7.81
CA VAL A 72 1.88 1.52 8.54
C VAL A 72 3.09 0.74 8.06
N TRP A 73 4.13 1.45 7.66
CA TRP A 73 5.36 0.88 7.11
C TRP A 73 6.54 1.04 8.08
N SER A 74 7.50 0.13 8.00
CA SER A 74 8.75 0.22 8.78
C SER A 74 9.69 1.34 8.32
N GLY A 75 9.44 1.92 7.15
CA GLY A 75 10.20 3.00 6.53
C GLY A 75 9.49 3.51 5.29
N ASP A 76 10.23 4.05 4.33
CA ASP A 76 9.65 4.49 3.05
C ASP A 76 9.01 3.30 2.32
N PRO A 77 7.72 3.34 1.97
CA PRO A 77 7.06 2.24 1.27
C PRO A 77 7.68 1.93 -0.10
N LEU A 78 8.36 2.88 -0.72
CA LEU A 78 9.03 2.69 -2.01
C LEU A 78 10.45 2.11 -1.87
N ASP A 79 10.96 1.99 -0.64
CA ASP A 79 12.18 1.24 -0.36
C ASP A 79 11.88 -0.26 -0.31
N ILE A 80 12.59 -1.04 -1.12
CA ILE A 80 12.43 -2.50 -1.19
C ILE A 80 12.76 -3.21 0.14
N GLY A 81 13.51 -2.56 1.03
CA GLY A 81 13.79 -3.03 2.38
C GLY A 81 12.66 -2.77 3.39
N SER A 82 11.71 -1.92 3.05
CA SER A 82 10.58 -1.62 3.92
C SER A 82 9.51 -2.71 3.84
N ARG A 83 8.79 -2.90 4.94
CA ARG A 83 7.67 -3.83 5.04
C ARG A 83 6.46 -3.16 5.67
N ALA A 84 5.28 -3.67 5.37
CA ALA A 84 4.09 -3.31 6.11
C ALA A 84 4.19 -3.87 7.55
N GLU A 85 3.98 -3.03 8.55
CA GLU A 85 3.96 -3.42 9.96
C GLU A 85 2.54 -3.58 10.48
N ARG A 86 1.62 -2.72 10.03
CA ARG A 86 0.19 -2.83 10.37
C ARG A 86 -0.65 -2.44 9.17
N VAL A 87 -1.78 -3.11 9.00
CA VAL A 87 -2.76 -2.79 7.95
C VAL A 87 -4.14 -2.66 8.58
N PHE A 88 -4.81 -1.59 8.24
CA PHE A 88 -6.19 -1.31 8.65
C PHE A 88 -7.08 -1.26 7.41
N ILE A 89 -8.25 -1.87 7.50
CA ILE A 89 -9.32 -1.76 6.50
C ILE A 89 -10.57 -1.27 7.22
N THR A 90 -11.13 -0.16 6.75
CA THR A 90 -12.26 0.51 7.40
C THR A 90 -12.05 0.75 8.90
N GLY A 91 -10.84 1.15 9.28
CA GLY A 91 -10.45 1.39 10.66
C GLY A 91 -10.20 0.14 11.51
N THR A 92 -10.40 -1.06 10.96
CA THR A 92 -10.14 -2.32 11.65
C THR A 92 -8.76 -2.85 11.29
N GLU A 93 -7.93 -3.15 12.29
CA GLU A 93 -6.63 -3.79 12.06
C GLU A 93 -6.82 -5.23 11.57
N VAL A 94 -6.30 -5.51 10.37
CA VAL A 94 -6.41 -6.81 9.70
C VAL A 94 -5.08 -7.54 9.59
N PHE A 95 -3.97 -6.83 9.80
CA PHE A 95 -2.63 -7.39 9.74
C PHE A 95 -1.72 -6.68 10.75
N SER A 96 -0.87 -7.45 11.42
CA SER A 96 0.25 -6.93 12.20
C SER A 96 1.51 -7.78 11.99
N TRP A 97 2.65 -7.14 11.93
CA TRP A 97 3.96 -7.78 11.89
C TRP A 97 4.40 -8.18 13.30
N ASP A 98 4.83 -9.42 13.46
CA ASP A 98 5.39 -9.95 14.70
C ASP A 98 6.89 -10.27 14.48
N PRO A 99 7.81 -9.48 15.06
CA PRO A 99 9.24 -9.70 14.87
C PRO A 99 9.75 -10.99 15.55
N ALA A 100 9.01 -11.53 16.54
CA ALA A 100 9.39 -12.75 17.25
C ALA A 100 8.85 -14.03 16.59
N ALA A 101 7.94 -13.90 15.63
CA ALA A 101 7.40 -15.04 14.93
C ALA A 101 8.44 -15.68 14.00
N ASP A 102 8.21 -16.93 13.63
CA ASP A 102 9.06 -17.70 12.70
C ASP A 102 10.56 -17.75 13.11
N GLY A 103 10.83 -18.08 14.38
CA GLY A 103 12.17 -18.24 14.91
C GLY A 103 13.02 -16.95 14.87
N GLY A 104 12.38 -15.79 14.99
CA GLY A 104 13.05 -14.47 15.00
C GLY A 104 13.28 -13.89 13.59
N ARG A 105 12.75 -14.51 12.54
CA ARG A 105 12.75 -13.92 11.18
C ARG A 105 11.65 -12.92 10.98
N GLY A 106 10.68 -12.92 11.91
CA GLY A 106 9.47 -12.13 11.82
C GLY A 106 8.46 -12.70 10.83
N ALA A 107 7.18 -12.59 11.13
CA ALA A 107 6.10 -12.98 10.24
C ALA A 107 4.90 -12.06 10.41
N GLY A 108 4.11 -11.94 9.35
CA GLY A 108 2.86 -11.21 9.38
C GLY A 108 1.75 -12.09 9.95
N ARG A 109 0.98 -11.55 10.90
CA ARG A 109 -0.23 -12.18 11.40
C ARG A 109 -1.44 -11.53 10.75
N VAL A 110 -2.20 -12.31 10.00
CA VAL A 110 -3.48 -11.89 9.41
C VAL A 110 -4.59 -12.24 10.39
N ARG A 111 -5.50 -11.29 10.60
CA ARG A 111 -6.69 -11.51 11.42
C ARG A 111 -7.71 -12.35 10.66
N GLU A 112 -8.11 -13.48 11.21
CA GLU A 112 -9.25 -14.22 10.72
C GLU A 112 -10.57 -13.52 11.11
N ARG A 113 -11.62 -13.74 10.32
CA ARG A 113 -12.92 -13.11 10.55
C ARG A 113 -13.48 -13.59 11.90
N GLY A 114 -13.55 -12.70 12.89
CA GLY A 114 -14.08 -12.97 14.25
C GLY A 114 -13.02 -12.94 15.37
N GLU A 115 -11.74 -12.91 15.07
CA GLU A 115 -10.71 -12.76 16.09
C GLU A 115 -10.56 -11.32 16.58
N ARG A 116 -10.44 -11.15 17.90
CA ARG A 116 -9.99 -9.88 18.50
C ARG A 116 -8.52 -10.01 18.82
N PHE A 117 -7.71 -9.05 18.41
CA PHE A 117 -6.35 -8.97 18.94
C PHE A 117 -6.43 -8.81 20.47
N ALA A 118 -5.77 -9.73 21.19
CA ALA A 118 -5.60 -9.56 22.63
C ALA A 118 -4.86 -8.24 22.85
N ARG A 119 -5.46 -7.36 23.68
CA ARG A 119 -4.77 -6.16 24.14
C ARG A 119 -3.62 -6.63 25.04
N GLY A 120 -2.41 -6.51 24.56
CA GLY A 120 -1.22 -6.61 25.37
C GLY A 120 -0.95 -5.30 26.07
#